data_330730f01c526bf6ecbb26a100a6955b
#
_entry.id   330730f01c526bf6ecbb26a100a6955b
#
_cell.length_a   1.000
_cell.length_b   1.000
_cell.length_c   1.000
_cell.angle_alpha   90.00
_cell.angle_beta   90.00
_cell.angle_gamma   90.00
#
_symmetry.space_group_name_H-M   'P 1'
#
loop_
_entity.id
_entity.type
_entity.pdbx_description
1 polymer ?
#
loop_
_entity_poly.entity_id
_entity_poly.type
_entity_poly.pdbx_seq_one_letter_code
_entity_poly.pdbx_strand_id
1 'polypeptide(L)'
;MSKIGDPLASAIKRVTGQKPAATPPAAPAAPGKPGLDVSPMAVPLPKMPALKGVEIATGRAGFYKHEREDLLLMRFAEGTTAAGVFTRHGVGSAPVDWCKKSLAASKGEDVRALVVNAGCANSFTGKPGADAARRVASAVAKRFDCRQRDVMAASTGVIGVLLDDAKITARLPEVEARLTGDAWATAAKAIMTTDTFPKGATATAVIDGVKVRINGIAKGSGMIAPDMATMLAFVATDAAIAPGALQTLVSLYTRSTFNAVTVDGDRSTNDTLLLFATGQSGAPRIARAGDARLADFRAKLEKVLLNLALQLVKDGEGATKFVKITVGGATSAASARKIARTIAESPLVKTAFAGEDANWGRITMAVGRADEPMNRDRLSIKFGKLWAARDGLVSPDYSEAKMSAYMKNQELEVEVDVGVGRGQAVVWTCDLTKQYVAINGDYRS
;
A
#
# COMPACT_ATOMS: atom_id res chain seq x y z
N MET A 1 -8.58 -17.37 64.10
CA MET A 1 -8.10 -17.46 62.71
C MET A 1 -9.14 -16.82 61.81
N SER A 2 -8.94 -15.56 61.47
CA SER A 2 -9.84 -14.73 60.70
C SER A 2 -9.64 -15.00 59.18
N LYS A 3 -10.69 -15.36 58.46
CA LYS A 3 -10.70 -15.51 57.00
C LYS A 3 -10.76 -14.12 56.37
N ILE A 4 -9.64 -13.69 55.80
CA ILE A 4 -9.58 -12.50 54.94
C ILE A 4 -10.12 -12.91 53.56
N GLY A 5 -11.28 -12.38 53.20
CA GLY A 5 -11.90 -12.64 51.90
C GLY A 5 -11.14 -11.87 50.80
N ASP A 6 -10.94 -12.53 49.67
CA ASP A 6 -10.24 -12.04 48.50
C ASP A 6 -10.99 -10.84 47.87
N PRO A 7 -10.36 -9.64 47.77
CA PRO A 7 -11.00 -8.46 47.22
C PRO A 7 -11.27 -8.54 45.70
N LEU A 8 -10.62 -9.47 44.97
CA LEU A 8 -10.84 -9.65 43.53
C LEU A 8 -12.19 -10.32 43.21
N ALA A 9 -12.65 -11.24 44.07
CA ALA A 9 -13.91 -11.94 43.85
C ALA A 9 -15.14 -11.04 44.01
N SER A 10 -15.03 -9.95 44.79
CA SER A 10 -16.11 -8.98 44.97
C SER A 10 -16.26 -7.96 43.84
N ALA A 11 -15.18 -7.69 43.11
CA ALA A 11 -15.18 -6.80 41.97
C ALA A 11 -15.85 -7.44 40.72
N ILE A 12 -15.67 -8.74 40.53
CA ILE A 12 -16.23 -9.47 39.37
C ILE A 12 -17.77 -9.61 39.48
N LYS A 13 -18.30 -9.75 40.71
CA LYS A 13 -19.76 -9.85 40.89
C LYS A 13 -20.56 -8.55 40.65
N ARG A 14 -19.89 -7.37 40.62
CA ARG A 14 -20.54 -6.09 40.35
C ARG A 14 -20.68 -5.76 38.84
N VAL A 15 -19.97 -6.47 37.98
CA VAL A 15 -19.97 -6.19 36.51
C VAL A 15 -21.00 -7.02 35.74
N THR A 16 -21.50 -8.13 36.34
CA THR A 16 -22.41 -9.08 35.66
C THR A 16 -23.90 -8.90 35.98
N GLY A 17 -24.28 -7.87 36.74
CA GLY A 17 -25.63 -7.66 37.25
C GLY A 17 -26.47 -6.57 36.57
N GLN A 18 -26.02 -5.97 35.46
CA GLN A 18 -26.84 -4.99 34.73
C GLN A 18 -27.68 -5.66 33.64
N LYS A 19 -29.01 -5.47 33.71
CA LYS A 19 -29.94 -5.76 32.62
C LYS A 19 -29.46 -5.07 31.34
N PRO A 20 -29.63 -5.67 30.15
CA PRO A 20 -29.29 -5.00 28.89
C PRO A 20 -30.04 -3.67 28.83
N ALA A 21 -29.27 -2.59 28.70
CA ALA A 21 -29.82 -1.27 28.50
C ALA A 21 -30.58 -1.24 27.16
N ALA A 22 -31.74 -0.59 27.15
CA ALA A 22 -32.50 -0.35 25.93
C ALA A 22 -31.62 0.33 24.90
N THR A 23 -31.67 -0.13 23.63
CA THR A 23 -30.97 0.45 22.50
C THR A 23 -31.27 1.95 22.46
N PRO A 24 -30.27 2.83 22.51
CA PRO A 24 -30.50 4.26 22.36
C PRO A 24 -31.13 4.54 20.99
N PRO A 25 -32.01 5.55 20.88
CA PRO A 25 -32.58 5.94 19.61
C PRO A 25 -31.46 6.30 18.63
N ALA A 26 -31.63 5.90 17.37
CA ALA A 26 -30.68 6.20 16.30
C ALA A 26 -30.39 7.69 16.28
N ALA A 27 -29.12 8.07 16.39
CA ALA A 27 -28.72 9.46 16.23
C ALA A 27 -29.14 9.96 14.84
N PRO A 28 -29.57 11.24 14.72
CA PRO A 28 -29.90 11.81 13.43
C PRO A 28 -28.73 11.65 12.48
N ALA A 29 -29.05 11.30 11.24
CA ALA A 29 -28.03 11.13 10.18
C ALA A 29 -27.20 12.42 10.10
N ALA A 30 -25.91 12.31 10.33
CA ALA A 30 -24.97 13.42 10.16
C ALA A 30 -25.05 13.92 8.71
N PRO A 31 -24.88 15.23 8.45
CA PRO A 31 -24.79 15.76 7.09
C PRO A 31 -23.68 15.00 6.36
N GLY A 32 -23.94 14.63 5.10
CA GLY A 32 -23.00 13.85 4.26
C GLY A 32 -21.61 14.48 4.34
N LYS A 33 -20.58 13.64 4.45
CA LYS A 33 -19.19 14.09 4.48
C LYS A 33 -18.96 15.07 3.33
N PRO A 34 -18.34 16.25 3.56
CA PRO A 34 -17.76 17.03 2.49
C PRO A 34 -16.83 16.10 1.72
N GLY A 35 -16.89 16.07 0.38
CA GLY A 35 -15.98 15.29 -0.43
C GLY A 35 -14.55 15.60 0.00
N LEU A 36 -13.70 14.58 0.14
CA LEU A 36 -12.29 14.81 0.40
C LEU A 36 -11.73 15.65 -0.74
N ASP A 37 -11.10 16.78 -0.43
CA ASP A 37 -10.42 17.59 -1.42
C ASP A 37 -9.32 16.76 -2.08
N VAL A 38 -9.18 16.92 -3.39
CA VAL A 38 -8.11 16.24 -4.13
C VAL A 38 -6.76 16.69 -3.57
N SER A 39 -5.87 15.77 -3.31
CA SER A 39 -4.52 16.08 -2.82
C SER A 39 -3.86 17.16 -3.67
N PRO A 40 -3.23 18.19 -3.07
CA PRO A 40 -2.48 19.19 -3.81
C PRO A 40 -1.26 18.61 -4.57
N MET A 41 -0.90 17.35 -4.27
CA MET A 41 0.19 16.62 -4.90
C MET A 41 -0.32 15.58 -5.91
N ALA A 42 -1.62 15.58 -6.23
CA ALA A 42 -2.22 14.65 -7.17
C ALA A 42 -1.51 14.72 -8.54
N VAL A 43 -1.31 13.55 -9.12
CA VAL A 43 -0.74 13.43 -10.46
C VAL A 43 -1.79 12.89 -11.42
N PRO A 44 -1.81 13.32 -12.68
CA PRO A 44 -2.75 12.80 -13.65
C PRO A 44 -2.50 11.31 -13.91
N LEU A 45 -3.60 10.55 -14.02
CA LEU A 45 -3.51 9.14 -14.39
C LEU A 45 -2.95 9.03 -15.82
N PRO A 46 -1.86 8.27 -16.04
CA PRO A 46 -1.32 8.11 -17.39
C PRO A 46 -2.29 7.32 -18.28
N LYS A 47 -2.25 7.60 -19.59
CA LYS A 47 -2.93 6.73 -20.56
C LYS A 47 -2.24 5.37 -20.55
N MET A 48 -2.92 4.37 -20.05
CA MET A 48 -2.44 2.97 -19.99
C MET A 48 -2.98 2.22 -21.21
N PRO A 49 -2.11 1.77 -22.13
CA PRO A 49 -2.56 1.02 -23.30
C PRO A 49 -3.09 -0.36 -22.92
N ALA A 50 -3.96 -0.94 -23.75
CA ALA A 50 -4.37 -2.33 -23.61
C ALA A 50 -3.15 -3.24 -23.54
N LEU A 51 -3.23 -4.25 -22.66
CA LEU A 51 -2.16 -5.22 -22.43
C LEU A 51 -2.63 -6.58 -22.92
N LYS A 52 -1.85 -7.20 -23.80
CA LYS A 52 -2.25 -8.50 -24.39
C LYS A 52 -2.45 -9.56 -23.33
N GLY A 53 -3.58 -10.25 -23.41
CA GLY A 53 -3.95 -11.30 -22.45
C GLY A 53 -4.50 -10.79 -21.12
N VAL A 54 -4.89 -9.52 -21.02
CA VAL A 54 -5.60 -8.93 -19.87
C VAL A 54 -6.89 -8.29 -20.35
N GLU A 55 -7.99 -8.64 -19.72
CA GLU A 55 -9.28 -7.98 -19.87
C GLU A 55 -9.79 -7.55 -18.50
N ILE A 56 -10.42 -6.39 -18.43
CA ILE A 56 -10.79 -5.69 -17.21
C ILE A 56 -12.23 -5.23 -17.32
N ALA A 57 -12.98 -5.40 -16.25
CA ALA A 57 -14.29 -4.79 -16.09
C ALA A 57 -14.49 -4.34 -14.65
N THR A 58 -15.31 -3.34 -14.48
CA THR A 58 -15.71 -2.83 -13.17
C THR A 58 -17.23 -2.85 -13.04
N GLY A 59 -17.73 -2.81 -11.80
CA GLY A 59 -19.14 -2.82 -11.52
C GLY A 59 -19.47 -2.32 -10.14
N ARG A 60 -20.77 -2.19 -9.87
CA ARG A 60 -21.31 -1.79 -8.59
C ARG A 60 -21.87 -3.00 -7.86
N ALA A 61 -21.17 -3.49 -6.83
CA ALA A 61 -21.67 -4.52 -5.92
C ALA A 61 -22.54 -3.91 -4.80
N GLY A 62 -22.39 -2.62 -4.48
CA GLY A 62 -23.21 -1.90 -3.51
C GLY A 62 -22.68 -2.01 -2.08
N PHE A 63 -21.38 -1.95 -1.89
CA PHE A 63 -20.76 -1.81 -0.57
C PHE A 63 -20.79 -0.37 -0.05
N TYR A 64 -20.93 0.62 -0.95
CA TYR A 64 -21.12 2.02 -0.61
C TYR A 64 -22.58 2.47 -0.77
N LYS A 65 -23.02 3.40 0.07
CA LYS A 65 -24.38 4.00 -0.01
C LYS A 65 -24.54 4.88 -1.25
N HIS A 66 -23.47 5.59 -1.64
CA HIS A 66 -23.48 6.46 -2.82
C HIS A 66 -23.12 5.66 -4.09
N GLU A 67 -23.48 6.22 -5.24
CA GLU A 67 -23.21 5.58 -6.53
C GLU A 67 -21.73 5.64 -6.90
N ARG A 68 -21.12 4.45 -6.93
CA ARG A 68 -19.76 4.26 -7.43
C ARG A 68 -19.54 2.79 -7.80
N GLU A 69 -18.59 2.55 -8.66
CA GLU A 69 -18.07 1.20 -8.87
C GLU A 69 -17.17 0.82 -7.70
N ASP A 70 -17.39 -0.39 -7.17
CA ASP A 70 -16.72 -0.95 -5.99
C ASP A 70 -16.34 -2.42 -6.17
N LEU A 71 -16.45 -2.89 -7.42
CA LEU A 71 -16.06 -4.24 -7.84
C LEU A 71 -15.18 -4.15 -9.08
N LEU A 72 -14.02 -4.80 -9.02
CA LEU A 72 -13.10 -4.99 -10.16
C LEU A 72 -13.01 -6.48 -10.48
N LEU A 73 -13.10 -6.83 -11.75
CA LEU A 73 -12.84 -8.16 -12.29
C LEU A 73 -11.78 -8.05 -13.39
N MET A 74 -10.72 -8.85 -13.28
CA MET A 74 -9.72 -9.01 -14.33
C MET A 74 -9.70 -10.46 -14.78
N ARG A 75 -9.69 -10.69 -16.08
CA ARG A 75 -9.49 -11.98 -16.72
C ARG A 75 -8.12 -12.02 -17.38
N PHE A 76 -7.43 -13.13 -17.22
CA PHE A 76 -6.11 -13.35 -17.79
C PHE A 76 -6.13 -14.49 -18.81
N ALA A 77 -5.29 -14.36 -19.85
CA ALA A 77 -5.06 -15.44 -20.80
C ALA A 77 -4.56 -16.71 -20.10
N GLU A 78 -4.84 -17.85 -20.68
CA GLU A 78 -4.33 -19.14 -20.24
C GLU A 78 -2.81 -19.18 -20.21
N GLY A 79 -2.23 -19.87 -19.23
CA GLY A 79 -0.79 -19.90 -19.00
C GLY A 79 -0.22 -18.65 -18.33
N THR A 80 -1.05 -17.71 -17.87
CA THR A 80 -0.60 -16.54 -17.12
C THR A 80 0.06 -16.96 -15.82
N THR A 81 1.29 -16.46 -15.59
CA THR A 81 2.00 -16.66 -14.33
C THR A 81 1.77 -15.51 -13.38
N ALA A 82 1.79 -15.79 -12.08
CA ALA A 82 1.63 -14.76 -11.05
C ALA A 82 2.61 -14.93 -9.89
N ALA A 83 2.93 -13.80 -9.27
CA ALA A 83 3.67 -13.72 -8.04
C ALA A 83 3.03 -12.68 -7.11
N GLY A 84 3.23 -12.81 -5.81
CA GLY A 84 2.65 -11.89 -4.85
C GLY A 84 3.51 -11.61 -3.63
N VAL A 85 3.37 -10.41 -3.08
CA VAL A 85 3.87 -10.02 -1.77
C VAL A 85 2.69 -9.49 -0.97
N PHE A 86 2.64 -9.88 0.30
CA PHE A 86 1.47 -9.68 1.15
C PHE A 86 1.87 -9.10 2.50
N THR A 87 0.91 -8.49 3.18
CA THR A 87 1.11 -7.98 4.54
C THR A 87 1.75 -9.02 5.46
N ARG A 88 2.61 -8.51 6.35
CA ARG A 88 3.19 -9.26 7.48
C ARG A 88 2.44 -8.99 8.79
N HIS A 89 1.28 -8.35 8.73
CA HIS A 89 0.45 -8.15 9.89
C HIS A 89 0.06 -9.50 10.51
N GLY A 90 0.13 -9.62 11.84
CA GLY A 90 -0.18 -10.88 12.54
C GLY A 90 -1.61 -11.39 12.35
N VAL A 91 -2.53 -10.48 11.95
CA VAL A 91 -3.92 -10.81 11.60
C VAL A 91 -4.14 -10.46 10.14
N GLY A 92 -3.80 -11.39 9.24
CA GLY A 92 -4.08 -11.25 7.80
C GLY A 92 -5.57 -11.38 7.50
N SER A 93 -6.03 -10.72 6.44
CA SER A 93 -7.42 -10.84 5.98
C SER A 93 -7.67 -12.15 5.23
N ALA A 94 -8.93 -12.57 5.15
CA ALA A 94 -9.31 -13.79 4.44
C ALA A 94 -8.88 -13.80 2.95
N PRO A 95 -8.98 -12.70 2.17
CA PRO A 95 -8.44 -12.65 0.81
C PRO A 95 -6.92 -12.81 0.72
N VAL A 96 -6.17 -12.25 1.67
CA VAL A 96 -4.71 -12.43 1.74
C VAL A 96 -4.35 -13.89 1.93
N ASP A 97 -4.99 -14.56 2.89
CA ASP A 97 -4.77 -15.99 3.14
C ASP A 97 -5.19 -16.85 1.95
N TRP A 98 -6.28 -16.47 1.27
CA TRP A 98 -6.72 -17.10 0.04
C TRP A 98 -5.63 -17.02 -1.05
N CYS A 99 -5.13 -15.83 -1.35
CA CYS A 99 -4.09 -15.63 -2.36
C CYS A 99 -2.80 -16.39 -2.03
N LYS A 100 -2.33 -16.35 -0.77
CA LYS A 100 -1.15 -17.11 -0.33
C LYS A 100 -1.32 -18.61 -0.60
N LYS A 101 -2.47 -19.19 -0.22
CA LYS A 101 -2.78 -20.61 -0.43
C LYS A 101 -2.90 -20.94 -1.92
N SER A 102 -3.54 -20.10 -2.70
CA SER A 102 -3.74 -20.26 -4.14
C SER A 102 -2.42 -20.24 -4.91
N LEU A 103 -1.56 -19.24 -4.65
CA LEU A 103 -0.23 -19.17 -5.27
C LEU A 103 0.67 -20.34 -4.87
N ALA A 104 0.61 -20.79 -3.62
CA ALA A 104 1.35 -21.97 -3.18
C ALA A 104 0.85 -23.25 -3.88
N ALA A 105 -0.46 -23.43 -4.01
CA ALA A 105 -1.07 -24.60 -4.64
C ALA A 105 -0.90 -24.64 -6.16
N SER A 106 -0.89 -23.49 -6.84
CA SER A 106 -0.67 -23.36 -8.29
C SER A 106 0.82 -23.21 -8.64
N LYS A 107 1.70 -22.98 -7.64
CA LYS A 107 3.09 -22.56 -7.84
C LYS A 107 3.22 -21.28 -8.69
N GLY A 108 2.17 -20.44 -8.69
CA GLY A 108 2.08 -19.23 -9.50
C GLY A 108 1.84 -19.47 -10.99
N GLU A 109 1.53 -20.69 -11.39
CA GLU A 109 1.19 -21.02 -12.78
C GLU A 109 -0.33 -20.92 -13.02
N ASP A 110 -0.70 -20.60 -14.25
CA ASP A 110 -2.06 -20.67 -14.80
C ASP A 110 -3.12 -19.87 -14.01
N VAL A 111 -2.76 -18.68 -13.57
CA VAL A 111 -3.72 -17.77 -12.90
C VAL A 111 -4.66 -17.18 -13.95
N ARG A 112 -5.98 -17.29 -13.72
CA ARG A 112 -7.02 -16.98 -14.70
C ARG A 112 -7.81 -15.71 -14.37
N ALA A 113 -7.87 -15.31 -13.11
CA ALA A 113 -8.62 -14.12 -12.72
C ALA A 113 -8.11 -13.44 -11.46
N LEU A 114 -8.49 -12.16 -11.33
CA LEU A 114 -8.45 -11.39 -10.09
C LEU A 114 -9.81 -10.74 -9.89
N VAL A 115 -10.37 -10.87 -8.67
CA VAL A 115 -11.58 -10.18 -8.24
C VAL A 115 -11.28 -9.32 -7.03
N VAL A 116 -11.70 -8.05 -7.05
CA VAL A 116 -11.43 -7.09 -5.96
C VAL A 116 -12.70 -6.37 -5.59
N ASN A 117 -12.99 -6.26 -4.29
CA ASN A 117 -14.04 -5.39 -3.79
C ASN A 117 -13.49 -4.26 -2.92
N ALA A 118 -14.09 -3.08 -3.02
CA ALA A 118 -13.88 -1.95 -2.13
C ALA A 118 -15.09 -1.75 -1.19
N GLY A 119 -14.85 -1.23 0.02
CA GLY A 119 -15.89 -0.95 1.03
C GLY A 119 -15.97 -1.95 2.18
N CYS A 120 -15.51 -3.19 1.98
CA CYS A 120 -15.42 -4.23 3.03
C CYS A 120 -14.05 -4.91 2.94
N ALA A 121 -13.28 -4.89 4.01
CA ALA A 121 -11.94 -5.49 4.07
C ALA A 121 -11.96 -7.02 4.18
N ASN A 122 -13.07 -7.61 4.60
CA ASN A 122 -13.16 -9.03 4.95
C ASN A 122 -12.00 -9.49 5.85
N SER A 123 -11.69 -8.67 6.83
CA SER A 123 -10.61 -8.87 7.79
C SER A 123 -11.16 -8.98 9.20
N PHE A 124 -10.55 -9.82 10.01
CA PHE A 124 -11.01 -10.15 11.37
C PHE A 124 -12.45 -10.74 11.37
N THR A 125 -12.74 -11.58 10.39
CA THR A 125 -14.07 -12.18 10.13
C THR A 125 -14.08 -13.70 10.32
N GLY A 126 -12.97 -14.28 10.76
CA GLY A 126 -12.85 -15.72 11.08
C GLY A 126 -13.20 -16.65 9.92
N LYS A 127 -13.71 -17.85 10.27
CA LYS A 127 -14.10 -18.84 9.28
C LYS A 127 -15.20 -18.36 8.32
N PRO A 128 -16.26 -17.62 8.73
CA PRO A 128 -17.24 -17.09 7.79
C PRO A 128 -16.64 -16.19 6.71
N GLY A 129 -15.66 -15.35 7.04
CA GLY A 129 -14.96 -14.52 6.07
C GLY A 129 -14.10 -15.32 5.07
N ALA A 130 -13.43 -16.37 5.56
CA ALA A 130 -12.68 -17.29 4.69
C ALA A 130 -13.62 -18.04 3.72
N ASP A 131 -14.79 -18.50 4.21
CA ASP A 131 -15.79 -19.14 3.39
C ASP A 131 -16.40 -18.19 2.35
N ALA A 132 -16.61 -16.90 2.70
CA ALA A 132 -17.07 -15.89 1.76
C ALA A 132 -16.04 -15.64 0.64
N ALA A 133 -14.76 -15.48 0.98
CA ALA A 133 -13.69 -15.35 -0.03
C ALA A 133 -13.63 -16.56 -0.97
N ARG A 134 -13.77 -17.77 -0.41
CA ARG A 134 -13.83 -19.01 -1.19
C ARG A 134 -15.05 -19.08 -2.12
N ARG A 135 -16.25 -18.65 -1.66
CA ARG A 135 -17.46 -18.61 -2.51
C ARG A 135 -17.32 -17.64 -3.68
N VAL A 136 -16.75 -16.45 -3.44
CA VAL A 136 -16.44 -15.48 -4.50
C VAL A 136 -15.49 -16.10 -5.53
N ALA A 137 -14.38 -16.68 -5.09
CA ALA A 137 -13.40 -17.32 -5.99
C ALA A 137 -14.03 -18.48 -6.76
N SER A 138 -14.90 -19.29 -6.12
CA SER A 138 -15.63 -20.37 -6.76
C SER A 138 -16.59 -19.88 -7.86
N ALA A 139 -17.31 -18.79 -7.59
CA ALA A 139 -18.24 -18.21 -8.55
C ALA A 139 -17.51 -17.67 -9.79
N VAL A 140 -16.37 -17.00 -9.62
CA VAL A 140 -15.52 -16.53 -10.73
C VAL A 140 -14.92 -17.70 -11.49
N ALA A 141 -14.40 -18.72 -10.79
CA ALA A 141 -13.81 -19.91 -11.41
C ALA A 141 -14.80 -20.66 -12.30
N LYS A 142 -16.06 -20.82 -11.83
CA LYS A 142 -17.14 -21.43 -12.63
C LYS A 142 -17.45 -20.66 -13.91
N ARG A 143 -17.34 -19.32 -13.89
CA ARG A 143 -17.61 -18.49 -15.06
C ARG A 143 -16.49 -18.54 -16.11
N PHE A 144 -15.26 -18.69 -15.65
CA PHE A 144 -14.06 -18.70 -16.52
C PHE A 144 -13.54 -20.12 -16.81
N ASP A 145 -14.33 -21.13 -16.44
CA ASP A 145 -13.98 -22.55 -16.63
C ASP A 145 -12.55 -22.85 -16.15
N CYS A 146 -12.27 -22.49 -14.89
CA CYS A 146 -10.95 -22.69 -14.29
C CYS A 146 -11.07 -23.23 -12.84
N ARG A 147 -9.95 -23.58 -12.25
CA ARG A 147 -9.94 -24.06 -10.86
C ARG A 147 -10.05 -22.88 -9.88
N GLN A 148 -10.68 -23.09 -8.73
CA GLN A 148 -10.79 -22.05 -7.69
C GLN A 148 -9.44 -21.41 -7.33
N ARG A 149 -8.37 -22.21 -7.24
CA ARG A 149 -7.01 -21.75 -6.91
C ARG A 149 -6.39 -20.87 -8.00
N ASP A 150 -6.95 -20.83 -9.20
CA ASP A 150 -6.46 -19.99 -10.29
C ASP A 150 -7.10 -18.60 -10.27
N VAL A 151 -7.97 -18.33 -9.27
CA VAL A 151 -8.61 -17.03 -9.02
C VAL A 151 -7.97 -16.36 -7.81
N MET A 152 -7.37 -15.19 -8.01
CA MET A 152 -6.89 -14.32 -6.95
C MET A 152 -8.03 -13.42 -6.45
N ALA A 153 -8.02 -13.08 -5.17
CA ALA A 153 -9.01 -12.20 -4.56
C ALA A 153 -8.35 -11.13 -3.68
N ALA A 154 -8.89 -9.92 -3.68
CA ALA A 154 -8.48 -8.88 -2.75
C ALA A 154 -9.70 -8.07 -2.27
N SER A 155 -9.61 -7.52 -1.07
CA SER A 155 -10.66 -6.72 -0.46
C SER A 155 -10.05 -5.52 0.25
N THR A 156 -10.77 -4.41 0.30
CA THR A 156 -10.37 -3.21 1.04
C THR A 156 -11.59 -2.47 1.58
N GLY A 157 -11.43 -1.75 2.69
CA GLY A 157 -12.49 -0.99 3.35
C GLY A 157 -12.56 -1.28 4.84
N VAL A 158 -13.77 -1.33 5.41
CA VAL A 158 -13.97 -1.47 6.85
C VAL A 158 -13.56 -2.85 7.35
N ILE A 159 -12.77 -2.88 8.44
CA ILE A 159 -12.34 -4.08 9.17
C ILE A 159 -13.44 -4.50 10.15
N GLY A 160 -13.58 -5.81 10.39
CA GLY A 160 -14.53 -6.38 11.34
C GLY A 160 -15.96 -6.55 10.79
N VAL A 161 -16.17 -6.24 9.50
CA VAL A 161 -17.44 -6.47 8.81
C VAL A 161 -17.34 -7.72 7.95
N LEU A 162 -18.30 -8.63 8.09
CA LEU A 162 -18.38 -9.83 7.26
C LEU A 162 -18.69 -9.44 5.80
N LEU A 163 -17.96 -10.03 4.86
CA LEU A 163 -18.19 -9.82 3.44
C LEU A 163 -19.53 -10.45 3.02
N ASP A 164 -20.41 -9.63 2.50
CA ASP A 164 -21.62 -10.09 1.80
C ASP A 164 -21.23 -10.51 0.37
N ASP A 165 -20.79 -11.76 0.24
CA ASP A 165 -20.34 -12.32 -1.04
C ASP A 165 -21.48 -12.46 -2.07
N ALA A 166 -22.74 -12.48 -1.64
CA ALA A 166 -23.89 -12.50 -2.54
C ALA A 166 -23.96 -11.23 -3.40
N LYS A 167 -23.60 -10.07 -2.85
CA LYS A 167 -23.51 -8.81 -3.60
C LYS A 167 -22.52 -8.91 -4.77
N ILE A 168 -21.37 -9.55 -4.56
CA ILE A 168 -20.36 -9.74 -5.61
C ILE A 168 -20.88 -10.75 -6.64
N THR A 169 -21.26 -11.94 -6.17
CA THR A 169 -21.61 -13.06 -7.06
C THR A 169 -22.81 -12.77 -7.95
N ALA A 170 -23.79 -12.01 -7.46
CA ALA A 170 -24.94 -11.57 -8.25
C ALA A 170 -24.57 -10.61 -9.39
N ARG A 171 -23.47 -9.87 -9.27
CA ARG A 171 -23.03 -8.90 -10.29
C ARG A 171 -22.04 -9.46 -11.30
N LEU A 172 -21.45 -10.63 -11.05
CA LEU A 172 -20.45 -11.22 -11.94
C LEU A 172 -20.93 -11.35 -13.40
N PRO A 173 -22.19 -11.79 -13.71
CA PRO A 173 -22.64 -11.90 -15.10
C PRO A 173 -22.60 -10.56 -15.85
N GLU A 174 -23.07 -9.50 -15.20
CA GLU A 174 -23.09 -8.15 -15.76
C GLU A 174 -21.67 -7.60 -15.96
N VAL A 175 -20.81 -7.78 -14.96
CA VAL A 175 -19.42 -7.28 -15.00
C VAL A 175 -18.61 -8.04 -16.04
N GLU A 176 -18.75 -9.36 -16.13
CA GLU A 176 -18.08 -10.18 -17.15
C GLU A 176 -18.43 -9.75 -18.58
N ALA A 177 -19.69 -9.44 -18.85
CA ALA A 177 -20.13 -8.99 -20.18
C ALA A 177 -19.49 -7.68 -20.64
N ARG A 178 -18.85 -6.93 -19.72
CA ARG A 178 -18.17 -5.65 -19.98
C ARG A 178 -16.64 -5.76 -20.01
N LEU A 179 -16.08 -6.96 -19.99
CA LEU A 179 -14.62 -7.17 -20.03
C LEU A 179 -14.02 -6.57 -21.31
N THR A 180 -13.01 -5.72 -21.15
CA THR A 180 -12.27 -5.06 -22.25
C THR A 180 -10.80 -4.87 -21.89
N GLY A 181 -9.92 -4.69 -22.87
CA GLY A 181 -8.47 -4.54 -22.66
C GLY A 181 -8.02 -3.17 -22.15
N ASP A 182 -8.88 -2.14 -22.19
CA ASP A 182 -8.51 -0.73 -21.99
C ASP A 182 -9.12 -0.09 -20.72
N ALA A 183 -9.83 -0.85 -19.87
CA ALA A 183 -10.52 -0.35 -18.68
C ALA A 183 -9.59 -0.08 -17.46
N TRP A 184 -8.31 0.19 -17.65
CA TRP A 184 -7.35 0.47 -16.58
C TRP A 184 -7.73 1.67 -15.71
N ALA A 185 -8.27 2.72 -16.32
CA ALA A 185 -8.67 3.94 -15.60
C ALA A 185 -9.87 3.71 -14.68
N THR A 186 -10.86 2.95 -15.12
CA THR A 186 -12.01 2.58 -14.28
C THR A 186 -11.61 1.59 -13.20
N ALA A 187 -10.71 0.65 -13.50
CA ALA A 187 -10.13 -0.26 -12.51
C ALA A 187 -9.44 0.47 -11.36
N ALA A 188 -8.59 1.48 -11.69
CA ALA A 188 -7.91 2.27 -10.67
C ALA A 188 -8.90 3.02 -9.77
N LYS A 189 -10.01 3.51 -10.32
CA LYS A 189 -11.08 4.18 -9.55
C LYS A 189 -11.89 3.23 -8.70
N ALA A 190 -12.22 2.04 -9.21
CA ALA A 190 -13.08 1.08 -8.51
C ALA A 190 -12.48 0.54 -7.21
N ILE A 191 -11.16 0.49 -7.10
CA ILE A 191 -10.44 -0.02 -5.91
C ILE A 191 -10.15 1.06 -4.86
N MET A 192 -10.40 2.34 -5.13
CA MET A 192 -10.19 3.46 -4.19
C MET A 192 -11.07 3.33 -2.94
N THR A 193 -10.59 3.90 -1.81
CA THR A 193 -11.37 4.04 -0.57
C THR A 193 -11.37 5.50 -0.10
N THR A 194 -10.37 5.92 0.67
CA THR A 194 -10.12 7.31 1.06
C THR A 194 -9.20 8.05 0.09
N ASP A 195 -8.79 7.37 -0.96
CA ASP A 195 -7.98 7.94 -2.04
C ASP A 195 -8.66 9.15 -2.68
N THR A 196 -7.91 10.21 -2.95
CA THR A 196 -8.44 11.43 -3.58
C THR A 196 -8.23 11.46 -5.10
N PHE A 197 -7.33 10.61 -5.61
CA PHE A 197 -7.11 10.43 -7.05
C PHE A 197 -6.73 8.98 -7.40
N PRO A 198 -7.09 8.49 -8.61
CA PRO A 198 -6.73 7.15 -9.05
C PRO A 198 -5.24 7.05 -9.38
N LYS A 199 -4.62 5.96 -8.95
CA LYS A 199 -3.16 5.74 -9.09
C LYS A 199 -2.86 4.70 -10.16
N GLY A 200 -1.99 5.07 -11.08
CA GLY A 200 -1.57 4.19 -12.16
C GLY A 200 -0.18 4.52 -12.69
N ALA A 201 0.46 3.50 -13.26
CA ALA A 201 1.75 3.64 -13.92
C ALA A 201 1.85 2.66 -15.10
N THR A 202 2.59 3.07 -16.14
CA THR A 202 2.83 2.25 -17.32
C THR A 202 4.28 2.39 -17.78
N ALA A 203 4.81 1.32 -18.38
CA ALA A 203 6.10 1.35 -19.05
C ALA A 203 6.13 0.37 -20.22
N THR A 204 7.04 0.62 -21.15
CA THR A 204 7.41 -0.32 -22.21
C THR A 204 8.86 -0.72 -22.00
N ALA A 205 9.13 -2.02 -22.05
CA ALA A 205 10.47 -2.59 -21.99
C ALA A 205 10.75 -3.43 -23.25
N VAL A 206 12.00 -3.83 -23.42
CA VAL A 206 12.42 -4.73 -24.50
C VAL A 206 13.02 -5.99 -23.89
N ILE A 207 12.56 -7.17 -24.33
CA ILE A 207 13.13 -8.47 -23.99
C ILE A 207 13.50 -9.14 -25.31
N ASP A 208 14.81 -9.35 -25.54
CA ASP A 208 15.31 -10.02 -26.74
C ASP A 208 14.75 -9.42 -28.05
N GLY A 209 14.79 -8.10 -28.17
CA GLY A 209 14.28 -7.35 -29.32
C GLY A 209 12.74 -7.16 -29.36
N VAL A 210 11.98 -7.86 -28.53
CA VAL A 210 10.51 -7.79 -28.48
C VAL A 210 10.05 -6.75 -27.45
N LYS A 211 9.16 -5.83 -27.88
CA LYS A 211 8.53 -4.85 -26.95
C LYS A 211 7.52 -5.56 -26.06
N VAL A 212 7.66 -5.35 -24.75
CA VAL A 212 6.72 -5.82 -23.72
C VAL A 212 6.18 -4.62 -22.94
N ARG A 213 4.94 -4.70 -22.49
CA ARG A 213 4.29 -3.66 -21.72
C ARG A 213 4.16 -4.05 -20.26
N ILE A 214 4.17 -3.04 -19.40
CA ILE A 214 3.93 -3.17 -17.97
C ILE A 214 2.90 -2.11 -17.60
N ASN A 215 1.75 -2.51 -17.08
CA ASN A 215 0.74 -1.62 -16.52
C ASN A 215 0.51 -1.96 -15.06
N GLY A 216 0.31 -0.96 -14.23
CA GLY A 216 -0.01 -1.15 -12.83
C GLY A 216 -0.97 -0.11 -12.29
N ILE A 217 -1.84 -0.52 -11.40
CA ILE A 217 -2.74 0.33 -10.62
C ILE A 217 -2.52 0.09 -9.13
N ALA A 218 -2.75 1.10 -8.32
CA ALA A 218 -2.67 0.98 -6.86
C ALA A 218 -3.75 1.81 -6.17
N LYS A 219 -4.03 1.50 -4.90
CA LYS A 219 -4.85 2.31 -4.01
C LYS A 219 -4.25 2.35 -2.62
N GLY A 220 -4.54 3.43 -1.92
CA GLY A 220 -4.18 3.70 -0.53
C GLY A 220 -3.85 5.16 -0.32
N SER A 221 -4.22 5.70 0.85
CA SER A 221 -3.92 7.06 1.29
C SER A 221 -3.70 7.15 2.81
N GLY A 222 -4.31 6.26 3.61
CA GLY A 222 -4.05 6.07 5.04
C GLY A 222 -3.75 4.62 5.39
N MET A 223 -3.29 4.39 6.64
CA MET A 223 -2.81 3.09 7.13
C MET A 223 -1.67 2.56 6.23
N ILE A 224 -0.68 3.41 5.90
CA ILE A 224 0.45 3.09 5.02
C ILE A 224 1.75 3.07 5.83
N ALA A 225 2.36 1.89 5.99
CA ALA A 225 3.67 1.71 6.62
C ALA A 225 4.53 0.68 5.87
N PRO A 226 5.88 0.72 5.98
CA PRO A 226 6.77 -0.28 5.41
C PRO A 226 6.46 -1.71 5.89
N ASP A 227 6.91 -2.71 5.15
CA ASP A 227 6.65 -4.14 5.30
C ASP A 227 5.28 -4.60 4.77
N MET A 228 4.88 -4.04 3.64
CA MET A 228 3.58 -4.24 3.00
C MET A 228 2.45 -3.71 3.87
N ALA A 229 2.18 -2.42 3.72
CA ALA A 229 1.13 -1.70 4.45
C ALA A 229 0.01 -1.28 3.51
N THR A 230 -1.14 -0.96 4.06
CA THR A 230 -2.50 -0.79 3.46
C THR A 230 -2.51 -0.28 2.03
N MET A 231 -2.09 -1.13 1.15
CA MET A 231 -2.23 -0.87 -0.27
C MET A 231 -2.75 -2.11 -0.99
N LEU A 232 -3.50 -1.90 -2.02
CA LEU A 232 -3.67 -2.90 -3.07
C LEU A 232 -2.92 -2.39 -4.30
N ALA A 233 -2.07 -3.23 -4.86
CA ALA A 233 -1.42 -2.93 -6.13
C ALA A 233 -1.48 -4.16 -7.04
N PHE A 234 -1.93 -3.92 -8.26
CA PHE A 234 -2.06 -4.95 -9.28
C PHE A 234 -1.28 -4.51 -10.50
N VAL A 235 -0.25 -5.29 -10.82
CA VAL A 235 0.65 -5.02 -11.95
C VAL A 235 0.56 -6.18 -12.92
N ALA A 236 0.46 -5.89 -14.21
CA ALA A 236 0.45 -6.91 -15.24
C ALA A 236 1.44 -6.57 -16.35
N THR A 237 1.96 -7.61 -17.00
CA THR A 237 2.82 -7.51 -18.18
C THR A 237 2.43 -8.58 -19.19
N ASP A 238 2.64 -8.30 -20.47
CA ASP A 238 2.51 -9.29 -21.54
C ASP A 238 3.80 -10.10 -21.78
N ALA A 239 4.85 -9.86 -21.01
CA ALA A 239 6.08 -10.65 -21.03
C ALA A 239 5.85 -12.10 -20.56
N ALA A 240 6.63 -13.03 -21.10
CA ALA A 240 6.64 -14.43 -20.69
C ALA A 240 7.72 -14.66 -19.62
N ILE A 241 7.35 -14.70 -18.35
CA ILE A 241 8.28 -14.84 -17.22
C ILE A 241 7.81 -15.98 -16.31
N ALA A 242 8.73 -16.90 -15.99
CA ALA A 242 8.41 -18.02 -15.09
C ALA A 242 8.08 -17.52 -13.67
N PRO A 243 7.19 -18.21 -12.92
CA PRO A 243 6.72 -17.76 -11.60
C PRO A 243 7.83 -17.50 -10.60
N GLY A 244 8.85 -18.38 -10.55
CA GLY A 244 10.00 -18.21 -9.65
C GLY A 244 10.83 -16.96 -9.95
N ALA A 245 11.01 -16.63 -11.24
CA ALA A 245 11.66 -15.39 -11.65
C ALA A 245 10.79 -14.17 -11.30
N LEU A 246 9.48 -14.27 -11.56
CA LEU A 246 8.52 -13.22 -11.25
C LEU A 246 8.46 -12.94 -9.74
N GLN A 247 8.42 -13.99 -8.90
CA GLN A 247 8.43 -13.87 -7.44
C GLN A 247 9.74 -13.24 -6.94
N THR A 248 10.89 -13.60 -7.52
CA THR A 248 12.16 -12.99 -7.17
C THR A 248 12.16 -11.48 -7.47
N LEU A 249 11.68 -11.08 -8.65
CA LEU A 249 11.63 -9.68 -9.06
C LEU A 249 10.70 -8.86 -8.17
N VAL A 250 9.47 -9.33 -7.91
CA VAL A 250 8.53 -8.59 -7.08
C VAL A 250 9.03 -8.47 -5.64
N SER A 251 9.61 -9.53 -5.08
CA SER A 251 10.17 -9.52 -3.72
C SER A 251 11.37 -8.59 -3.59
N LEU A 252 12.23 -8.53 -4.63
CA LEU A 252 13.41 -7.65 -4.64
C LEU A 252 12.98 -6.18 -4.68
N TYR A 253 12.16 -5.82 -5.65
CA TYR A 253 11.81 -4.41 -5.88
C TYR A 253 10.81 -3.85 -4.88
N THR A 254 9.99 -4.68 -4.23
CA THR A 254 9.14 -4.21 -3.13
C THR A 254 9.96 -3.58 -2.00
N ARG A 255 11.21 -4.02 -1.77
CA ARG A 255 12.07 -3.48 -0.71
C ARG A 255 12.47 -2.02 -0.93
N SER A 256 12.69 -1.62 -2.19
CA SER A 256 13.10 -0.25 -2.58
C SER A 256 11.92 0.64 -3.02
N THR A 257 10.71 0.10 -3.04
CA THR A 257 9.50 0.80 -3.51
C THR A 257 8.42 0.82 -2.44
N PHE A 258 7.48 -0.11 -2.41
CA PHE A 258 6.37 -0.12 -1.45
C PHE A 258 6.81 -0.25 0.01
N ASN A 259 7.92 -0.95 0.30
CA ASN A 259 8.48 -1.03 1.66
C ASN A 259 9.41 0.16 2.00
N ALA A 260 9.50 1.14 1.13
CA ALA A 260 10.26 2.37 1.37
C ALA A 260 9.35 3.61 1.47
N VAL A 261 8.04 3.42 1.64
CA VAL A 261 7.06 4.52 1.78
C VAL A 261 6.25 4.36 3.06
N THR A 262 5.84 5.48 3.67
CA THR A 262 4.93 5.49 4.82
C THR A 262 4.09 6.77 4.84
N VAL A 263 2.86 6.67 5.35
CA VAL A 263 1.99 7.82 5.62
C VAL A 263 1.87 8.04 7.14
N ASP A 264 1.47 7.03 7.88
CA ASP A 264 1.13 7.13 9.32
C ASP A 264 1.81 6.08 10.21
N GLY A 265 2.60 5.18 9.62
CA GLY A 265 3.30 4.13 10.37
C GLY A 265 2.44 2.91 10.71
N ASP A 266 1.15 2.89 10.32
CA ASP A 266 0.24 1.81 10.63
C ASP A 266 0.19 0.74 9.52
N ARG A 267 0.25 -0.54 9.93
CA ARG A 267 0.19 -1.68 8.99
C ARG A 267 -1.24 -2.18 8.82
N SER A 268 -1.61 -2.47 7.59
CA SER A 268 -2.90 -3.07 7.27
C SER A 268 -2.91 -4.59 7.34
N THR A 269 -4.12 -5.11 7.46
CA THR A 269 -4.45 -6.52 7.39
C THR A 269 -4.59 -7.05 5.95
N ASN A 270 -4.66 -6.16 4.93
CA ASN A 270 -5.11 -6.51 3.58
C ASN A 270 -4.06 -6.30 2.48
N ASP A 271 -2.86 -5.79 2.80
CA ASP A 271 -1.88 -5.44 1.78
C ASP A 271 -1.59 -6.58 0.82
N THR A 272 -1.71 -6.26 -0.44
CA THR A 272 -1.56 -7.21 -1.53
C THR A 272 -0.93 -6.53 -2.73
N LEU A 273 0.27 -6.93 -3.09
CA LEU A 273 0.88 -6.65 -4.39
C LEU A 273 0.88 -7.93 -5.20
N LEU A 274 0.15 -7.95 -6.31
CA LEU A 274 0.17 -9.06 -7.27
C LEU A 274 0.77 -8.59 -8.59
N LEU A 275 1.65 -9.41 -9.14
CA LEU A 275 2.27 -9.22 -10.44
C LEU A 275 1.91 -10.41 -11.35
N PHE A 276 1.30 -10.12 -12.50
CA PHE A 276 0.85 -11.09 -13.48
C PHE A 276 1.66 -10.98 -14.77
N ALA A 277 2.05 -12.11 -15.37
CA ALA A 277 2.73 -12.14 -16.65
C ALA A 277 2.00 -13.08 -17.61
N THR A 278 1.35 -12.49 -18.64
CA THR A 278 0.45 -13.25 -19.54
C THR A 278 1.18 -14.02 -20.62
N GLY A 279 2.42 -13.67 -20.93
CA GLY A 279 3.21 -14.33 -21.97
C GLY A 279 2.76 -14.01 -23.40
N GLN A 280 1.87 -13.05 -23.61
CA GLN A 280 1.20 -12.80 -24.90
C GLN A 280 1.94 -11.80 -25.81
N SER A 281 3.13 -11.30 -25.39
CA SER A 281 3.92 -10.37 -26.20
C SER A 281 4.60 -11.01 -27.41
N GLY A 282 4.85 -12.31 -27.36
CA GLY A 282 5.71 -13.04 -28.31
C GLY A 282 7.20 -13.01 -27.91
N ALA A 283 7.56 -12.40 -26.78
CA ALA A 283 8.92 -12.48 -26.24
C ALA A 283 9.22 -13.90 -25.71
N PRO A 284 10.48 -14.35 -25.74
CA PRO A 284 10.85 -15.66 -25.23
C PRO A 284 10.57 -15.76 -23.72
N ARG A 285 10.17 -16.96 -23.26
CA ARG A 285 9.94 -17.19 -21.82
C ARG A 285 11.29 -17.15 -21.06
N ILE A 286 11.34 -16.32 -20.02
CA ILE A 286 12.52 -16.17 -19.16
C ILE A 286 12.32 -16.89 -17.83
N ALA A 287 13.23 -17.82 -17.54
CA ALA A 287 13.15 -18.69 -16.36
C ALA A 287 13.82 -18.12 -15.10
N ARG A 288 14.80 -17.22 -15.23
CA ARG A 288 15.62 -16.72 -14.14
C ARG A 288 15.59 -15.20 -14.05
N ALA A 289 15.38 -14.66 -12.86
CA ALA A 289 15.31 -13.20 -12.62
C ALA A 289 16.62 -12.46 -12.98
N GLY A 290 17.77 -13.13 -12.87
CA GLY A 290 19.08 -12.57 -13.22
C GLY A 290 19.45 -12.66 -14.70
N ASP A 291 18.58 -13.17 -15.56
CA ASP A 291 18.85 -13.26 -17.01
C ASP A 291 19.15 -11.88 -17.59
N ALA A 292 20.21 -11.75 -18.37
CA ALA A 292 20.66 -10.49 -18.97
C ALA A 292 19.57 -9.85 -19.86
N ARG A 293 18.77 -10.67 -20.55
CA ARG A 293 17.68 -10.22 -21.41
C ARG A 293 16.58 -9.46 -20.65
N LEU A 294 16.47 -9.65 -19.31
CA LEU A 294 15.54 -8.91 -18.45
C LEU A 294 16.11 -7.56 -17.97
N ALA A 295 17.28 -7.11 -18.38
CA ALA A 295 17.88 -5.89 -17.83
C ALA A 295 16.98 -4.66 -17.96
N ASP A 296 16.44 -4.39 -19.16
CA ASP A 296 15.52 -3.27 -19.38
C ASP A 296 14.16 -3.49 -18.68
N PHE A 297 13.61 -4.70 -18.74
CA PHE A 297 12.39 -5.06 -18.04
C PHE A 297 12.50 -4.82 -16.53
N ARG A 298 13.61 -5.23 -15.91
CA ARG A 298 13.86 -4.99 -14.47
C ARG A 298 13.84 -3.52 -14.12
N ALA A 299 14.54 -2.68 -14.88
CA ALA A 299 14.58 -1.24 -14.66
C ALA A 299 13.19 -0.59 -14.83
N LYS A 300 12.43 -1.02 -15.85
CA LYS A 300 11.07 -0.52 -16.09
C LYS A 300 10.07 -0.99 -15.03
N LEU A 301 10.16 -2.25 -14.58
CA LEU A 301 9.33 -2.80 -13.51
C LEU A 301 9.59 -2.04 -12.20
N GLU A 302 10.83 -1.85 -11.80
CA GLU A 302 11.17 -1.07 -10.60
C GLU A 302 10.64 0.36 -10.68
N LYS A 303 10.76 1.01 -11.85
CA LYS A 303 10.22 2.35 -12.07
C LYS A 303 8.69 2.39 -11.94
N VAL A 304 7.96 1.41 -12.46
CA VAL A 304 6.49 1.31 -12.31
C VAL A 304 6.11 1.12 -10.86
N LEU A 305 6.75 0.19 -10.14
CA LEU A 305 6.48 -0.07 -8.73
C LEU A 305 6.80 1.16 -7.85
N LEU A 306 7.93 1.83 -8.10
CA LEU A 306 8.30 3.04 -7.37
C LEU A 306 7.28 4.17 -7.64
N ASN A 307 6.91 4.39 -8.89
CA ASN A 307 5.94 5.42 -9.24
C ASN A 307 4.60 5.20 -8.51
N LEU A 308 4.08 3.97 -8.49
CA LEU A 308 2.86 3.62 -7.76
C LEU A 308 3.02 3.86 -6.24
N ALA A 309 4.15 3.47 -5.66
CA ALA A 309 4.42 3.67 -4.24
C ALA A 309 4.49 5.16 -3.86
N LEU A 310 5.12 5.99 -4.69
CA LEU A 310 5.19 7.45 -4.47
C LEU A 310 3.81 8.13 -4.59
N GLN A 311 2.94 7.65 -5.48
CA GLN A 311 1.57 8.13 -5.58
C GLN A 311 0.75 7.86 -4.31
N LEU A 312 1.01 6.76 -3.58
CA LEU A 312 0.38 6.51 -2.27
C LEU A 312 0.73 7.60 -1.27
N VAL A 313 2.02 7.98 -1.19
CA VAL A 313 2.49 9.03 -0.28
C VAL A 313 1.95 10.40 -0.68
N LYS A 314 1.93 10.71 -1.99
CA LYS A 314 1.38 11.97 -2.53
C LYS A 314 -0.13 12.11 -2.27
N ASP A 315 -0.82 11.02 -2.01
CA ASP A 315 -2.23 10.97 -1.64
C ASP A 315 -2.45 10.72 -0.13
N GLY A 316 -1.41 10.84 0.67
CA GLY A 316 -1.54 10.67 2.13
C GLY A 316 -2.68 11.52 2.69
N GLU A 317 -3.51 10.93 3.56
CA GLU A 317 -4.71 11.59 4.11
C GLU A 317 -4.37 12.96 4.71
N GLY A 318 -4.87 14.03 4.08
CA GLY A 318 -4.62 15.41 4.49
C GLY A 318 -3.20 15.93 4.27
N ALA A 319 -2.36 15.21 3.52
CA ALA A 319 -0.98 15.60 3.25
C ALA A 319 -0.87 16.83 2.34
N THR A 320 0.09 17.69 2.64
CA THR A 320 0.42 18.88 1.83
C THR A 320 1.87 18.90 1.36
N LYS A 321 2.73 18.10 1.99
CA LYS A 321 4.17 17.99 1.67
C LYS A 321 4.55 16.55 1.37
N PHE A 322 5.37 16.36 0.35
CA PHE A 322 6.01 15.10 0.02
C PHE A 322 7.46 15.16 0.47
N VAL A 323 7.90 14.19 1.27
CA VAL A 323 9.22 14.23 1.90
C VAL A 323 10.03 12.99 1.56
N LYS A 324 11.22 13.18 1.01
CA LYS A 324 12.25 12.16 0.81
C LYS A 324 13.27 12.23 1.91
N ILE A 325 13.45 11.17 2.66
CA ILE A 325 14.44 11.05 3.74
C ILE A 325 15.51 10.06 3.30
N THR A 326 16.75 10.54 3.20
CA THR A 326 17.93 9.73 2.91
C THR A 326 18.77 9.62 4.17
N VAL A 327 19.03 8.40 4.63
CA VAL A 327 19.96 8.14 5.73
C VAL A 327 21.19 7.44 5.17
N GLY A 328 22.35 8.02 5.43
CA GLY A 328 23.68 7.51 5.08
C GLY A 328 24.56 7.31 6.30
N GLY A 329 25.76 6.77 6.07
CA GLY A 329 26.74 6.59 7.13
C GLY A 329 26.40 5.52 8.18
N ALA A 330 25.37 4.70 7.98
CA ALA A 330 24.94 3.66 8.91
C ALA A 330 25.78 2.38 8.79
N THR A 331 25.69 1.48 9.77
CA THR A 331 26.42 0.19 9.80
C THR A 331 26.01 -0.73 8.65
N SER A 332 24.75 -0.63 8.18
CA SER A 332 24.22 -1.41 7.06
C SER A 332 23.02 -0.68 6.42
N ALA A 333 22.62 -1.11 5.22
CA ALA A 333 21.39 -0.62 4.58
C ALA A 333 20.13 -0.93 5.41
N ALA A 334 20.13 -2.01 6.21
CA ALA A 334 19.03 -2.34 7.10
C ALA A 334 18.94 -1.35 8.27
N SER A 335 20.08 -1.03 8.90
CA SER A 335 20.20 0.00 9.95
C SER A 335 19.77 1.38 9.42
N ALA A 336 20.31 1.80 8.26
CA ALA A 336 19.91 3.05 7.61
C ALA A 336 18.39 3.14 7.37
N ARG A 337 17.78 2.03 6.92
CA ARG A 337 16.33 1.97 6.68
C ARG A 337 15.54 2.10 7.98
N LYS A 338 15.97 1.45 9.07
CA LYS A 338 15.30 1.55 10.36
C LYS A 338 15.34 2.99 10.88
N ILE A 339 16.50 3.67 10.78
CA ILE A 339 16.63 5.09 11.15
C ILE A 339 15.73 5.98 10.27
N ALA A 340 15.80 5.83 8.94
CA ALA A 340 15.00 6.61 8.01
C ALA A 340 13.50 6.46 8.27
N ARG A 341 13.06 5.23 8.55
CA ARG A 341 11.69 4.90 8.91
C ARG A 341 11.28 5.56 10.23
N THR A 342 12.12 5.50 11.26
CA THR A 342 11.85 6.13 12.56
C THR A 342 11.68 7.64 12.44
N ILE A 343 12.44 8.28 11.56
CA ILE A 343 12.28 9.71 11.25
C ILE A 343 10.94 9.94 10.50
N ALA A 344 10.67 9.15 9.46
CA ALA A 344 9.50 9.27 8.60
C ALA A 344 8.15 9.05 9.34
N GLU A 345 8.15 8.21 10.39
CA GLU A 345 6.97 7.87 11.20
C GLU A 345 6.84 8.75 12.47
N SER A 346 7.77 9.67 12.71
CA SER A 346 7.72 10.52 13.90
C SER A 346 6.65 11.61 13.78
N PRO A 347 5.60 11.61 14.62
CA PRO A 347 4.59 12.68 14.59
C PRO A 347 5.21 14.08 14.79
N LEU A 348 6.21 14.22 15.65
CA LEU A 348 6.88 15.50 15.88
C LEU A 348 7.65 15.98 14.63
N VAL A 349 8.29 15.08 13.89
CA VAL A 349 8.99 15.42 12.65
C VAL A 349 7.97 15.78 11.56
N LYS A 350 6.93 14.98 11.41
CA LYS A 350 5.90 15.18 10.39
C LYS A 350 5.08 16.46 10.61
N THR A 351 4.79 16.83 11.86
CA THR A 351 4.12 18.10 12.19
C THR A 351 5.04 19.29 11.99
N ALA A 352 6.37 19.14 12.12
CA ALA A 352 7.31 20.20 11.75
C ALA A 352 7.29 20.45 10.25
N PHE A 353 7.26 19.41 9.41
CA PHE A 353 7.07 19.55 7.95
C PHE A 353 5.76 20.29 7.61
N ALA A 354 4.65 19.94 8.26
CA ALA A 354 3.37 20.61 8.08
C ALA A 354 3.41 22.10 8.50
N GLY A 355 4.16 22.42 9.54
CA GLY A 355 4.36 23.76 10.05
C GLY A 355 5.45 24.56 9.32
N GLU A 356 6.04 24.01 8.26
CA GLU A 356 7.14 24.61 7.49
C GLU A 356 8.38 24.96 8.37
N ASP A 357 8.59 24.15 9.41
CA ASP A 357 9.69 24.28 10.37
C ASP A 357 10.80 23.25 10.06
N ALA A 358 12.00 23.73 9.73
CA ALA A 358 13.17 22.89 9.49
C ALA A 358 13.77 22.39 10.83
N ASN A 359 12.96 21.72 11.63
CA ASN A 359 13.31 21.31 12.99
C ASN A 359 14.26 20.11 13.02
N TRP A 360 15.54 20.38 12.76
CA TRP A 360 16.58 19.35 12.80
C TRP A 360 16.75 18.73 14.20
N GLY A 361 16.38 19.43 15.27
CA GLY A 361 16.36 18.87 16.63
C GLY A 361 15.39 17.70 16.76
N ARG A 362 14.20 17.79 16.16
CA ARG A 362 13.24 16.66 16.11
C ARG A 362 13.77 15.50 15.28
N ILE A 363 14.51 15.77 14.20
CA ILE A 363 15.19 14.73 13.42
C ILE A 363 16.26 14.03 14.27
N THR A 364 17.10 14.78 14.98
CA THR A 364 18.11 14.21 15.90
C THR A 364 17.46 13.32 16.97
N MET A 365 16.38 13.78 17.58
CA MET A 365 15.59 12.97 18.53
C MET A 365 15.09 11.66 17.88
N ALA A 366 14.57 11.72 16.67
CA ALA A 366 14.07 10.54 15.96
C ALA A 366 15.21 9.57 15.59
N VAL A 367 16.39 10.06 15.21
CA VAL A 367 17.59 9.23 15.00
C VAL A 367 17.95 8.47 16.27
N GLY A 368 18.00 9.16 17.44
CA GLY A 368 18.30 8.51 18.72
C GLY A 368 17.28 7.45 19.11
N ARG A 369 15.98 7.66 18.80
CA ARG A 369 14.91 6.71 19.08
C ARG A 369 14.97 5.43 18.21
N ALA A 370 15.75 5.43 17.15
CA ALA A 370 15.82 4.28 16.24
C ALA A 370 16.54 3.05 16.86
N ASP A 371 17.22 3.21 18.01
CA ASP A 371 18.01 2.16 18.65
C ASP A 371 19.00 1.48 17.68
N GLU A 372 19.65 2.30 16.84
CA GLU A 372 20.69 1.89 15.90
C GLU A 372 22.00 2.62 16.20
N PRO A 373 23.17 2.01 15.89
CA PRO A 373 24.45 2.68 16.07
C PRO A 373 24.52 4.00 15.31
N MET A 374 24.95 5.06 16.00
CA MET A 374 25.19 6.37 15.42
C MET A 374 26.36 7.05 16.16
N ASN A 375 27.05 7.97 15.53
CA ASN A 375 28.07 8.79 16.17
C ASN A 375 27.54 10.22 16.30
N ARG A 376 27.23 10.64 17.54
CA ARG A 376 26.67 11.98 17.82
C ARG A 376 27.58 13.12 17.38
N ASP A 377 28.92 12.93 17.45
CA ASP A 377 29.92 13.94 17.12
C ASP A 377 30.18 14.02 15.60
N ARG A 378 29.54 13.14 14.79
CA ARG A 378 29.59 13.10 13.32
C ARG A 378 28.22 13.18 12.67
N LEU A 379 27.15 13.24 13.48
CA LEU A 379 25.79 13.33 12.96
C LEU A 379 25.65 14.63 12.16
N SER A 380 25.19 14.49 10.91
CA SER A 380 25.06 15.61 10.00
C SER A 380 23.67 15.60 9.33
N ILE A 381 23.04 16.76 9.18
CA ILE A 381 21.66 16.90 8.69
C ILE A 381 21.58 18.04 7.67
N LYS A 382 20.94 17.75 6.52
CA LYS A 382 20.62 18.72 5.48
C LYS A 382 19.14 18.73 5.14
N PHE A 383 18.66 19.90 4.72
CA PHE A 383 17.41 20.10 4.03
C PHE A 383 17.70 20.57 2.60
N GLY A 384 17.49 19.71 1.61
CA GLY A 384 17.97 19.94 0.25
C GLY A 384 19.48 20.16 0.21
N LYS A 385 19.92 21.34 -0.21
CA LYS A 385 21.34 21.73 -0.24
C LYS A 385 21.81 22.48 1.01
N LEU A 386 20.91 22.77 1.95
CA LEU A 386 21.19 23.58 3.13
C LEU A 386 21.60 22.70 4.32
N TRP A 387 22.74 23.00 4.92
CA TRP A 387 23.19 22.34 6.12
C TRP A 387 22.47 22.91 7.37
N ALA A 388 21.81 22.05 8.11
CA ALA A 388 21.25 22.37 9.42
C ALA A 388 22.24 22.03 10.53
N ALA A 389 22.81 20.83 10.47
CA ALA A 389 23.86 20.39 11.42
C ALA A 389 24.98 19.71 10.64
N ARG A 390 26.21 19.84 11.14
CA ARG A 390 27.40 19.19 10.60
C ARG A 390 28.31 18.77 11.76
N ASP A 391 28.76 17.52 11.72
CA ASP A 391 29.68 16.96 12.71
C ASP A 391 29.23 17.20 14.15
N GLY A 392 27.94 16.88 14.43
CA GLY A 392 27.36 16.99 15.77
C GLY A 392 27.00 18.39 16.24
N LEU A 393 27.27 19.43 15.48
CA LEU A 393 27.03 20.82 15.81
C LEU A 393 26.11 21.51 14.81
N VAL A 394 25.56 22.67 15.22
CA VAL A 394 24.87 23.56 14.27
C VAL A 394 25.85 23.94 13.16
N SER A 395 25.44 23.85 11.91
CA SER A 395 26.29 24.20 10.79
C SER A 395 26.69 25.68 10.85
N PRO A 396 27.98 26.02 10.61
CA PRO A 396 28.38 27.43 10.47
C PRO A 396 27.62 28.20 9.39
N ASP A 397 27.14 27.48 8.37
CA ASP A 397 26.37 28.04 7.24
C ASP A 397 24.87 28.07 7.52
N TYR A 398 24.42 27.73 8.72
CA TYR A 398 23.00 27.71 9.08
C TYR A 398 22.37 29.11 8.91
N SER A 399 21.21 29.12 8.29
CA SER A 399 20.43 30.35 8.11
C SER A 399 18.94 30.02 8.24
N GLU A 400 18.32 30.51 9.30
CA GLU A 400 16.88 30.34 9.56
C GLU A 400 16.04 30.82 8.38
N ALA A 401 16.36 31.99 7.82
CA ALA A 401 15.61 32.54 6.69
C ALA A 401 15.67 31.64 5.44
N LYS A 402 16.84 31.05 5.14
CA LYS A 402 16.99 30.12 4.02
C LYS A 402 16.25 28.80 4.29
N MET A 403 16.30 28.29 5.53
CA MET A 403 15.58 27.08 5.92
C MET A 403 14.08 27.28 5.82
N SER A 404 13.53 28.35 6.38
CA SER A 404 12.11 28.68 6.28
C SER A 404 11.65 28.86 4.83
N ALA A 405 12.47 29.48 3.98
CA ALA A 405 12.17 29.60 2.55
C ALA A 405 12.15 28.23 1.85
N TYR A 406 13.09 27.32 2.17
CA TYR A 406 13.13 25.98 1.61
C TYR A 406 11.91 25.15 2.06
N MET A 407 11.50 25.24 3.31
CA MET A 407 10.38 24.47 3.87
C MET A 407 9.02 24.81 3.25
N LYS A 408 8.90 25.94 2.55
CA LYS A 408 7.69 26.29 1.78
C LYS A 408 7.48 25.44 0.53
N ASN A 409 8.52 24.73 0.04
CA ASN A 409 8.38 23.82 -1.09
C ASN A 409 7.42 22.68 -0.73
N GLN A 410 6.69 22.20 -1.72
CA GLN A 410 5.81 21.04 -1.59
C GLN A 410 6.60 19.72 -1.51
N GLU A 411 7.71 19.62 -2.23
CA GLU A 411 8.61 18.48 -2.19
C GLU A 411 9.87 18.82 -1.39
N LEU A 412 10.15 18.05 -0.35
CA LEU A 412 11.26 18.26 0.57
C LEU A 412 12.22 17.07 0.53
N GLU A 413 13.50 17.34 0.58
CA GLU A 413 14.55 16.34 0.77
C GLU A 413 15.26 16.57 2.10
N VAL A 414 15.40 15.51 2.88
CA VAL A 414 16.15 15.49 4.15
C VAL A 414 17.23 14.43 4.02
N GLU A 415 18.48 14.83 4.24
CA GLU A 415 19.62 13.92 4.29
C GLU A 415 20.17 13.88 5.71
N VAL A 416 20.43 12.67 6.21
CA VAL A 416 21.02 12.43 7.53
C VAL A 416 22.20 11.50 7.36
N ASP A 417 23.39 11.90 7.82
CA ASP A 417 24.55 11.02 7.92
C ASP A 417 24.82 10.71 9.40
N VAL A 418 24.79 9.42 9.76
CA VAL A 418 24.97 8.99 11.16
C VAL A 418 26.42 8.62 11.51
N GLY A 419 27.36 8.72 10.60
CA GLY A 419 28.80 8.77 10.81
C GLY A 419 29.49 7.47 11.28
N VAL A 420 28.87 6.28 11.15
CA VAL A 420 29.43 5.03 11.69
C VAL A 420 29.76 3.96 10.62
N GLY A 421 29.38 4.17 9.35
CA GLY A 421 29.60 3.19 8.29
C GLY A 421 29.34 3.71 6.90
N ARG A 422 28.88 2.82 6.00
CA ARG A 422 28.58 3.13 4.59
C ARG A 422 27.16 2.69 4.18
N GLY A 423 26.36 2.19 5.13
CA GLY A 423 25.00 1.78 4.87
C GLY A 423 24.14 2.99 4.49
N GLN A 424 23.28 2.82 3.49
CA GLN A 424 22.38 3.87 3.02
C GLN A 424 20.99 3.33 2.74
N ALA A 425 19.97 4.14 2.98
CA ALA A 425 18.59 3.86 2.61
C ALA A 425 17.82 5.16 2.35
N VAL A 426 16.74 5.02 1.57
CA VAL A 426 15.79 6.10 1.30
C VAL A 426 14.40 5.64 1.76
N VAL A 427 13.65 6.54 2.40
CA VAL A 427 12.24 6.38 2.74
C VAL A 427 11.50 7.65 2.33
N TRP A 428 10.31 7.47 1.77
CA TRP A 428 9.43 8.59 1.43
C TRP A 428 8.24 8.64 2.36
N THR A 429 7.86 9.85 2.77
CA THR A 429 6.72 10.10 3.65
C THR A 429 6.03 11.42 3.27
N CYS A 430 5.01 11.77 3.99
CA CYS A 430 4.32 13.05 3.92
C CYS A 430 4.34 13.75 5.28
N ASP A 431 3.92 14.99 5.34
CA ASP A 431 3.66 15.72 6.56
C ASP A 431 2.45 15.14 7.33
N LEU A 432 2.19 15.67 8.53
CA LEU A 432 1.02 15.34 9.35
C LEU A 432 0.29 16.65 9.69
N THR A 433 -0.85 16.85 9.07
CA THR A 433 -1.69 18.04 9.21
C THR A 433 -2.90 17.79 10.14
N LYS A 434 -3.62 18.84 10.49
CA LYS A 434 -4.89 18.74 11.21
C LYS A 434 -5.95 17.96 10.41
N GLN A 435 -5.85 17.98 9.09
CA GLN A 435 -6.77 17.28 8.20
C GLN A 435 -6.71 15.75 8.37
N TYR A 436 -5.52 15.19 8.65
CA TYR A 436 -5.40 13.77 8.97
C TYR A 436 -6.30 13.36 10.14
N VAL A 437 -6.29 14.16 11.22
CA VAL A 437 -7.13 13.91 12.40
C VAL A 437 -8.62 14.04 12.05
N ALA A 438 -9.00 15.06 11.29
CA ALA A 438 -10.38 15.27 10.87
C ALA A 438 -10.91 14.09 10.02
N ILE A 439 -10.11 13.62 9.03
CA ILE A 439 -10.51 12.50 8.16
C ILE A 439 -10.69 11.22 8.97
N ASN A 440 -9.76 10.91 9.89
CA ASN A 440 -9.77 9.65 10.63
C ASN A 440 -10.73 9.67 11.83
N GLY A 441 -10.96 10.84 12.44
CA GLY A 441 -11.96 11.02 13.48
C GLY A 441 -13.39 10.69 13.02
N ASP A 442 -13.68 10.96 11.75
CA ASP A 442 -15.01 10.79 11.15
C ASP A 442 -15.12 9.54 10.26
N TYR A 443 -14.15 8.63 10.28
CA TYR A 443 -14.04 7.51 9.33
C TYR A 443 -15.27 6.61 9.25
N ARG A 444 -16.04 6.46 10.34
CA ARG A 444 -17.23 5.60 10.42
C ARG A 444 -18.57 6.38 10.40
N SER A 445 -18.52 7.70 10.36
CA SER A 445 -19.73 8.54 10.40
C SER A 445 -20.39 8.74 9.02
#